data_26558ec2753605a0bf1bb64c3b494b75
#
_entry.id   26558ec2753605a0bf1bb64c3b494b75
#
_cell.length_a   1.000
_cell.length_b   1.000
_cell.length_c   1.000
_cell.angle_alpha   90.00
_cell.angle_beta   90.00
_cell.angle_gamma   90.00
#
_symmetry.space_group_name_H-M   'P 1'
#
loop_
_entity.id
_entity.type
_entity.pdbx_description
1 polymer ?
#
loop_
_entity_poly.entity_id
_entity_poly.type
_entity_poly.pdbx_seq_one_letter_code
_entity_poly.pdbx_strand_id
1 'polypeptide(L)'
;MLRTRFSFLLVIILLTGVSCINTKKAVYFADVQDKTFTRKGAEVQTPIQPNNILSITISSLNAEASAMFNPSNNYNNRATTATGSSTESGGYLVDADGNIQLPVLGSIKAAGLTKQELRDNITNLILSRKLLIDPTVEIRFLNFEVTVIGEVGHPTVITVPSEKITLLKAIGLAGDITVYGLKDNVLLIREENGVKQTRHIDLTSSDFFNSPYYNLQPNDVVYVEPSRSKIASASRSVQWLPVIFSALSALTVILTYVKF
;
A
#
# COMPACT_ATOMS: atom_id res chain seq x y z
N MET A 1 -47.47 -15.50 40.66
CA MET A 1 -46.48 -16.52 40.26
C MET A 1 -46.14 -16.53 38.75
N LEU A 2 -47.07 -16.32 37.85
CA LEU A 2 -46.77 -16.30 36.38
C LEU A 2 -45.93 -15.07 35.95
N ARG A 3 -46.17 -13.91 36.56
CA ARG A 3 -45.46 -12.63 36.30
C ARG A 3 -43.99 -12.68 36.71
N THR A 4 -43.65 -13.27 37.84
CA THR A 4 -42.28 -13.42 38.33
C THR A 4 -41.47 -14.39 37.46
N ARG A 5 -42.11 -15.45 36.96
CA ARG A 5 -41.45 -16.41 36.02
C ARG A 5 -41.16 -15.77 34.66
N PHE A 6 -42.05 -14.92 34.17
CA PHE A 6 -41.84 -14.22 32.89
C PHE A 6 -40.73 -13.16 32.98
N SER A 7 -40.66 -12.39 34.09
CA SER A 7 -39.55 -11.46 34.34
C SER A 7 -38.22 -12.18 34.46
N PHE A 8 -38.15 -13.33 35.08
CA PHE A 8 -36.93 -14.13 35.22
C PHE A 8 -36.46 -14.68 33.89
N LEU A 9 -37.38 -15.11 33.04
CA LEU A 9 -37.06 -15.59 31.67
C LEU A 9 -36.55 -14.47 30.80
N LEU A 10 -37.06 -13.25 30.92
CA LEU A 10 -36.61 -12.07 30.18
C LEU A 10 -35.19 -11.65 30.58
N VAL A 11 -34.87 -11.73 31.88
CA VAL A 11 -33.50 -11.44 32.39
C VAL A 11 -32.48 -12.49 31.90
N ILE A 12 -32.89 -13.76 31.87
CA ILE A 12 -32.01 -14.82 31.33
C ILE A 12 -31.71 -14.63 29.84
N ILE A 13 -32.68 -14.25 29.03
CA ILE A 13 -32.51 -13.95 27.61
C ILE A 13 -31.59 -12.74 27.42
N LEU A 14 -31.66 -11.74 28.28
CA LEU A 14 -30.76 -10.56 28.23
C LEU A 14 -29.31 -10.91 28.59
N LEU A 15 -29.08 -11.89 29.47
CA LEU A 15 -27.75 -12.31 29.91
C LEU A 15 -27.02 -13.23 28.90
N THR A 16 -27.72 -13.89 27.98
CA THR A 16 -27.12 -14.78 27.01
C THR A 16 -26.53 -14.07 25.78
N GLY A 17 -26.67 -12.75 25.67
CA GLY A 17 -26.20 -11.94 24.55
C GLY A 17 -24.71 -11.54 24.61
N VAL A 18 -23.89 -12.08 25.52
CA VAL A 18 -22.48 -11.74 25.62
C VAL A 18 -21.72 -12.49 24.50
N SER A 19 -21.58 -11.84 23.36
CA SER A 19 -20.75 -12.32 22.27
C SER A 19 -19.28 -12.15 22.62
N CYS A 20 -18.51 -13.23 22.68
CA CYS A 20 -17.06 -13.17 22.83
C CYS A 20 -16.44 -12.58 21.56
N ILE A 21 -15.86 -11.40 21.65
CA ILE A 21 -15.07 -10.79 20.59
C ILE A 21 -13.70 -11.47 20.56
N ASN A 22 -13.31 -12.03 19.40
CA ASN A 22 -11.98 -12.58 19.21
C ASN A 22 -10.95 -11.45 19.07
N THR A 23 -10.32 -11.06 20.16
CA THR A 23 -9.36 -9.95 20.22
C THR A 23 -8.05 -10.24 19.48
N LYS A 24 -7.70 -11.51 19.22
CA LYS A 24 -6.46 -11.88 18.52
C LYS A 24 -6.39 -11.34 17.10
N LYS A 25 -7.53 -11.16 16.43
CA LYS A 25 -7.60 -10.59 15.08
C LYS A 25 -7.47 -9.06 15.05
N ALA A 26 -7.52 -8.41 16.20
CA ALA A 26 -7.44 -6.95 16.31
C ALA A 26 -6.00 -6.45 16.58
N VAL A 27 -5.07 -7.36 16.88
CA VAL A 27 -3.70 -7.03 17.27
C VAL A 27 -2.73 -7.44 16.16
N TYR A 28 -1.71 -6.63 15.88
CA TYR A 28 -0.61 -6.99 15.02
C TYR A 28 0.26 -8.06 15.70
N PHE A 29 0.72 -9.05 14.94
CA PHE A 29 1.69 -10.04 15.37
C PHE A 29 1.33 -10.69 16.71
N ALA A 30 0.08 -11.13 16.84
CA ALA A 30 -0.44 -11.71 18.08
C ALA A 30 0.29 -12.99 18.54
N ASP A 31 1.08 -13.59 17.66
CA ASP A 31 1.89 -14.80 17.87
C ASP A 31 3.38 -14.49 18.12
N VAL A 32 3.78 -13.20 18.04
CA VAL A 32 5.21 -12.84 18.16
C VAL A 32 5.67 -13.04 19.61
N GLN A 33 6.80 -13.73 19.74
CA GLN A 33 7.62 -13.77 20.93
C GLN A 33 8.94 -13.05 20.63
N ASP A 34 9.74 -12.75 21.65
CA ASP A 34 11.07 -12.17 21.46
C ASP A 34 11.94 -13.07 20.58
N LYS A 35 11.95 -12.78 19.29
CA LYS A 35 12.70 -13.52 18.25
C LYS A 35 13.46 -12.54 17.38
N THR A 36 14.63 -12.98 16.93
CA THR A 36 15.35 -12.29 15.86
C THR A 36 14.91 -12.88 14.53
N PHE A 37 14.35 -12.06 13.67
CA PHE A 37 14.01 -12.43 12.30
C PHE A 37 15.19 -12.06 11.40
N THR A 38 15.92 -13.04 10.91
CA THR A 38 16.96 -12.84 9.91
C THR A 38 16.35 -13.07 8.54
N ARG A 39 16.19 -12.04 7.75
CA ARG A 39 15.71 -12.17 6.38
C ARG A 39 16.75 -12.96 5.57
N LYS A 40 16.49 -14.23 5.32
CA LYS A 40 17.27 -15.07 4.41
C LYS A 40 16.84 -14.74 2.97
N GLY A 41 17.55 -13.87 2.31
CA GLY A 41 17.30 -13.57 0.90
C GLY A 41 18.06 -12.34 0.46
N ALA A 42 18.55 -12.35 -0.77
CA ALA A 42 19.06 -11.15 -1.43
C ALA A 42 17.97 -10.07 -1.37
N GLU A 43 18.37 -8.83 -1.19
CA GLU A 43 17.45 -7.70 -1.32
C GLU A 43 16.75 -7.83 -2.67
N VAL A 44 15.44 -8.04 -2.65
CA VAL A 44 14.67 -8.18 -3.89
C VAL A 44 14.77 -6.83 -4.60
N GLN A 45 15.63 -6.78 -5.61
CA GLN A 45 15.78 -5.58 -6.42
C GLN A 45 14.53 -5.47 -7.29
N THR A 46 13.85 -4.35 -7.15
CA THR A 46 12.64 -4.06 -7.93
C THR A 46 13.01 -3.91 -9.41
N PRO A 47 12.44 -4.72 -10.33
CA PRO A 47 12.66 -4.53 -11.75
C PRO A 47 12.00 -3.24 -12.24
N ILE A 48 12.65 -2.60 -13.19
CA ILE A 48 12.12 -1.43 -13.89
C ILE A 48 10.93 -1.87 -14.75
N GLN A 49 9.86 -1.08 -14.73
CA GLN A 49 8.62 -1.38 -15.47
C GLN A 49 8.29 -0.25 -16.45
N PRO A 50 7.50 -0.51 -17.50
CA PRO A 50 6.90 0.54 -18.31
C PRO A 50 6.19 1.58 -17.42
N ASN A 51 6.19 2.85 -17.84
CA ASN A 51 5.70 4.00 -17.10
C ASN A 51 6.50 4.39 -15.83
N ASN A 52 7.60 3.70 -15.49
CA ASN A 52 8.53 4.25 -14.52
C ASN A 52 9.23 5.48 -15.09
N ILE A 53 9.48 6.47 -14.23
CA ILE A 53 10.28 7.64 -14.54
C ILE A 53 11.60 7.51 -13.79
N LEU A 54 12.71 7.51 -14.53
CA LEU A 54 14.04 7.32 -13.98
C LEU A 54 14.83 8.64 -14.06
N SER A 55 15.42 9.05 -12.95
CA SER A 55 16.52 10.01 -12.96
C SER A 55 17.79 9.24 -13.29
N ILE A 56 18.47 9.63 -14.36
CA ILE A 56 19.73 9.01 -14.75
C ILE A 56 20.76 10.14 -14.88
N THR A 57 21.81 10.07 -14.07
CA THR A 57 22.91 11.03 -14.08
C THR A 57 24.19 10.32 -14.45
N ILE A 58 24.88 10.82 -15.46
CA ILE A 58 26.15 10.28 -15.95
C ILE A 58 27.24 11.31 -15.66
N SER A 59 28.23 10.94 -14.88
CA SER A 59 29.36 11.78 -14.51
C SER A 59 30.69 11.09 -14.83
N SER A 60 31.73 11.86 -15.02
CA SER A 60 33.11 11.38 -15.23
C SER A 60 34.09 12.42 -14.65
N LEU A 61 35.39 12.11 -14.69
CA LEU A 61 36.43 13.06 -14.29
C LEU A 61 36.43 14.33 -15.13
N ASN A 62 35.92 14.28 -16.37
CA ASN A 62 35.75 15.44 -17.24
C ASN A 62 34.29 15.91 -17.18
N ALA A 63 34.01 16.97 -16.42
CA ALA A 63 32.67 17.52 -16.25
C ALA A 63 32.07 18.05 -17.58
N GLU A 64 32.90 18.65 -18.45
CA GLU A 64 32.45 19.20 -19.73
C GLU A 64 32.01 18.08 -20.68
N ALA A 65 32.77 16.98 -20.77
CA ALA A 65 32.40 15.80 -21.56
C ALA A 65 31.12 15.12 -21.00
N SER A 66 30.92 15.17 -19.69
CA SER A 66 29.72 14.60 -19.04
C SER A 66 28.46 15.43 -19.27
N ALA A 67 28.58 16.75 -19.50
CA ALA A 67 27.46 17.65 -19.65
C ALA A 67 26.53 17.26 -20.82
N MET A 68 27.07 16.71 -21.89
CA MET A 68 26.28 16.30 -23.05
C MET A 68 25.34 15.13 -22.78
N PHE A 69 25.61 14.34 -21.75
CA PHE A 69 24.74 13.22 -21.33
C PHE A 69 23.64 13.66 -20.36
N ASN A 70 23.83 14.83 -19.74
CA ASN A 70 22.91 15.38 -18.74
C ASN A 70 22.42 16.76 -19.22
N PRO A 71 21.73 16.87 -20.36
CA PRO A 71 21.17 18.14 -20.77
C PRO A 71 20.29 18.62 -19.61
N SER A 72 20.47 19.87 -19.21
CA SER A 72 19.69 20.50 -18.12
C SER A 72 18.23 20.10 -18.30
N ASN A 73 17.66 19.47 -17.32
CA ASN A 73 16.41 18.71 -17.31
C ASN A 73 15.17 19.52 -17.78
N ASN A 74 15.19 20.01 -19.02
CA ASN A 74 14.10 20.75 -19.66
C ASN A 74 13.14 19.84 -20.44
N TYR A 75 13.09 18.55 -20.14
CA TYR A 75 11.90 17.77 -20.48
C TYR A 75 10.83 18.12 -19.48
N ASN A 76 10.16 19.25 -19.72
CA ASN A 76 8.94 19.67 -19.06
C ASN A 76 7.83 18.66 -19.36
N ASN A 77 7.89 17.48 -18.80
CA ASN A 77 6.70 16.69 -18.56
C ASN A 77 5.94 17.39 -17.42
N ARG A 78 5.15 18.39 -17.78
CA ARG A 78 4.16 19.01 -16.94
C ARG A 78 3.13 17.96 -16.58
N ALA A 79 3.46 17.13 -15.59
CA ALA A 79 2.46 16.32 -14.92
C ALA A 79 1.63 17.29 -14.06
N THR A 80 0.49 17.70 -14.60
CA THR A 80 -0.52 18.44 -13.82
C THR A 80 -1.11 17.47 -12.83
N THR A 81 -0.69 17.54 -11.57
CA THR A 81 -1.38 16.83 -10.50
C THR A 81 -2.78 17.41 -10.35
N ALA A 82 -3.76 16.60 -9.95
CA ALA A 82 -5.15 17.03 -9.75
C ALA A 82 -5.31 18.19 -8.74
N THR A 83 -4.24 18.58 -8.06
CA THR A 83 -4.15 19.71 -7.11
C THR A 83 -3.47 20.96 -7.68
N GLY A 84 -3.13 20.98 -8.98
CA GLY A 84 -2.59 22.19 -9.63
C GLY A 84 -1.12 22.51 -9.35
N SER A 85 -0.38 21.67 -8.64
CA SER A 85 1.07 21.78 -8.48
C SER A 85 1.77 21.16 -9.67
N SER A 86 2.44 21.96 -10.49
CA SER A 86 3.36 21.47 -11.53
C SER A 86 4.69 21.11 -10.86
N THR A 87 4.95 19.82 -10.66
CA THR A 87 6.27 19.35 -10.28
C THR A 87 7.05 19.11 -11.57
N GLU A 88 8.09 19.91 -11.82
CA GLU A 88 9.04 19.67 -12.90
C GLU A 88 9.87 18.44 -12.51
N SER A 89 9.45 17.28 -12.98
CA SER A 89 10.22 16.04 -12.81
C SER A 89 11.06 15.83 -14.07
N GLY A 90 12.30 16.27 -14.01
CA GLY A 90 13.29 15.98 -15.05
C GLY A 90 13.73 14.52 -14.96
N GLY A 91 13.15 13.63 -15.77
CA GLY A 91 13.50 12.22 -15.80
C GLY A 91 13.21 11.57 -17.14
N TYR A 92 13.67 10.34 -17.30
CA TYR A 92 13.46 9.53 -18.48
C TYR A 92 12.30 8.56 -18.27
N LEU A 93 11.26 8.71 -19.08
CA LEU A 93 10.12 7.80 -19.06
C LEU A 93 10.50 6.48 -19.73
N VAL A 94 10.18 5.37 -19.06
CA VAL A 94 10.21 4.03 -19.67
C VAL A 94 8.94 3.88 -20.51
N ASP A 95 9.10 3.77 -21.83
CA ASP A 95 7.99 3.66 -22.77
C ASP A 95 7.26 2.31 -22.68
N ALA A 96 6.19 2.16 -23.47
CA ALA A 96 5.38 0.93 -23.49
C ALA A 96 6.18 -0.29 -23.98
N ASP A 97 7.18 -0.06 -24.85
CA ASP A 97 8.09 -1.10 -25.33
C ASP A 97 9.19 -1.42 -24.32
N GLY A 98 9.24 -0.66 -23.20
CA GLY A 98 10.18 -0.83 -22.10
C GLY A 98 11.55 -0.21 -22.35
N ASN A 99 11.65 0.78 -23.24
CA ASN A 99 12.89 1.48 -23.54
C ASN A 99 12.89 2.87 -22.90
N ILE A 100 14.09 3.42 -22.70
CA ILE A 100 14.34 4.82 -22.36
C ILE A 100 15.14 5.48 -23.49
N GLN A 101 14.91 6.78 -23.68
CA GLN A 101 15.66 7.59 -24.67
C GLN A 101 16.71 8.42 -23.94
N LEU A 102 17.97 8.07 -24.09
CA LEU A 102 19.08 8.82 -23.51
C LEU A 102 19.78 9.68 -24.56
N PRO A 103 20.14 10.92 -24.23
CA PRO A 103 20.98 11.74 -25.10
C PRO A 103 22.28 11.01 -25.46
N VAL A 104 22.75 11.19 -26.69
CA VAL A 104 23.99 10.59 -27.22
C VAL A 104 23.94 9.06 -27.34
N LEU A 105 23.32 8.36 -26.40
CA LEU A 105 23.27 6.90 -26.36
C LEU A 105 22.10 6.31 -27.16
N GLY A 106 21.01 7.06 -27.33
CA GLY A 106 19.80 6.63 -28.03
C GLY A 106 18.88 5.79 -27.20
N SER A 107 18.11 4.90 -27.81
CA SER A 107 17.17 4.01 -27.18
C SER A 107 17.86 2.85 -26.48
N ILE A 108 17.53 2.63 -25.20
CA ILE A 108 18.11 1.57 -24.36
C ILE A 108 16.97 0.82 -23.68
N LYS A 109 17.01 -0.53 -23.74
CA LYS A 109 16.09 -1.38 -23.00
C LYS A 109 16.29 -1.22 -21.49
N ALA A 110 15.23 -0.86 -20.77
CA ALA A 110 15.24 -0.68 -19.33
C ALA A 110 14.26 -1.62 -18.61
N ALA A 111 13.08 -1.84 -19.17
CA ALA A 111 12.07 -2.70 -18.53
C ALA A 111 12.54 -4.14 -18.38
N GLY A 112 12.26 -4.72 -17.21
CA GLY A 112 12.69 -6.07 -16.83
C GLY A 112 14.08 -6.12 -16.19
N LEU A 113 14.87 -5.06 -16.32
CA LEU A 113 16.19 -4.95 -15.69
C LEU A 113 16.05 -4.34 -14.27
N THR A 114 16.98 -4.70 -13.40
CA THR A 114 17.21 -3.98 -12.16
C THR A 114 17.95 -2.67 -12.44
N LYS A 115 17.94 -1.72 -11.52
CA LYS A 115 18.72 -0.49 -11.63
C LYS A 115 20.23 -0.78 -11.81
N GLN A 116 20.71 -1.84 -11.16
CA GLN A 116 22.10 -2.24 -11.27
C GLN A 116 22.44 -2.74 -12.68
N GLU A 117 21.63 -3.64 -13.22
CA GLU A 117 21.82 -4.15 -14.58
C GLU A 117 21.73 -3.04 -15.63
N LEU A 118 20.76 -2.12 -15.48
CA LEU A 118 20.65 -0.97 -16.37
C LEU A 118 21.86 -0.05 -16.28
N ARG A 119 22.39 0.21 -15.08
CA ARG A 119 23.61 0.97 -14.83
C ARG A 119 24.80 0.34 -15.55
N ASP A 120 24.98 -0.97 -15.35
CA ASP A 120 26.09 -1.72 -15.94
C ASP A 120 25.99 -1.71 -17.48
N ASN A 121 24.79 -1.85 -18.03
CA ASN A 121 24.54 -1.76 -19.47
C ASN A 121 24.91 -0.37 -20.03
N ILE A 122 24.47 0.70 -19.37
CA ILE A 122 24.79 2.07 -19.80
C ILE A 122 26.30 2.33 -19.70
N THR A 123 26.93 1.92 -18.60
CA THR A 123 28.37 2.05 -18.39
C THR A 123 29.14 1.34 -19.47
N ASN A 124 28.80 0.09 -19.76
CA ASN A 124 29.44 -0.70 -20.81
C ASN A 124 29.27 -0.09 -22.23
N LEU A 125 28.08 0.49 -22.49
CA LEU A 125 27.81 1.15 -23.76
C LEU A 125 28.69 2.41 -23.95
N ILE A 126 28.86 3.21 -22.89
CA ILE A 126 29.70 4.41 -22.87
C ILE A 126 31.18 4.03 -23.13
N LEU A 127 31.65 3.00 -22.42
CA LEU A 127 33.04 2.53 -22.52
C LEU A 127 33.34 1.91 -23.93
N SER A 128 32.41 1.08 -24.43
CA SER A 128 32.59 0.44 -25.76
C SER A 128 32.62 1.44 -26.89
N ARG A 129 31.88 2.54 -26.79
CA ARG A 129 31.87 3.65 -27.74
C ARG A 129 33.00 4.67 -27.50
N LYS A 130 33.80 4.49 -26.43
CA LYS A 130 34.89 5.40 -26.02
C LYS A 130 34.44 6.85 -25.83
N LEU A 131 33.23 7.04 -25.30
CA LEU A 131 32.62 8.36 -25.12
C LEU A 131 33.12 9.06 -23.86
N LEU A 132 33.33 8.32 -22.76
CA LEU A 132 33.90 8.82 -21.51
C LEU A 132 34.93 7.84 -20.96
N ILE A 133 35.92 8.38 -20.23
CA ILE A 133 36.85 7.62 -19.38
C ILE A 133 36.26 7.61 -17.98
N ASP A 134 36.18 6.45 -17.34
CA ASP A 134 35.65 6.27 -15.96
C ASP A 134 34.25 6.87 -15.75
N PRO A 135 33.22 6.46 -16.54
CA PRO A 135 31.86 6.95 -16.33
C PRO A 135 31.26 6.38 -15.04
N THR A 136 30.62 7.26 -14.25
CA THR A 136 29.80 6.90 -13.13
C THR A 136 28.34 7.15 -13.49
N VAL A 137 27.50 6.12 -13.41
CA VAL A 137 26.07 6.19 -13.74
C VAL A 137 25.27 6.03 -12.46
N GLU A 138 24.44 7.01 -12.13
CA GLU A 138 23.50 6.96 -11.01
C GLU A 138 22.08 6.88 -11.56
N ILE A 139 21.27 5.94 -11.03
CA ILE A 139 19.88 5.73 -11.44
C ILE A 139 18.98 5.74 -10.22
N ARG A 140 17.91 6.55 -10.27
CA ARG A 140 16.86 6.62 -9.23
C ARG A 140 15.48 6.61 -9.86
N PHE A 141 14.51 6.03 -9.14
CA PHE A 141 13.09 6.19 -9.49
C PHE A 141 12.60 7.58 -9.03
N LEU A 142 11.90 8.30 -9.91
CA LEU A 142 11.26 9.58 -9.57
C LEU A 142 9.78 9.44 -9.19
N ASN A 143 9.11 8.43 -9.72
CA ASN A 143 7.70 8.16 -9.48
C ASN A 143 7.47 6.87 -8.66
N PHE A 144 8.31 6.63 -7.65
CA PHE A 144 8.03 5.56 -6.70
C PHE A 144 6.90 5.99 -5.78
N GLU A 145 5.71 5.48 -6.04
CA GLU A 145 4.52 5.73 -5.24
C GLU A 145 3.87 4.41 -4.84
N VAL A 146 3.22 4.40 -3.68
CA VAL A 146 2.36 3.31 -3.22
C VAL A 146 1.02 3.89 -2.78
N THR A 147 -0.06 3.18 -3.05
CA THR A 147 -1.41 3.62 -2.70
C THR A 147 -1.93 2.81 -1.55
N VAL A 148 -2.45 3.46 -0.50
CA VAL A 148 -3.10 2.79 0.63
C VAL A 148 -4.54 3.26 0.72
N ILE A 149 -5.48 2.32 0.64
CA ILE A 149 -6.92 2.59 0.62
C ILE A 149 -7.69 1.61 1.52
N GLY A 150 -8.97 1.90 1.76
CA GLY A 150 -9.87 1.09 2.56
C GLY A 150 -9.98 1.56 4.01
N GLU A 151 -10.05 0.63 4.96
CA GLU A 151 -10.24 0.90 6.39
C GLU A 151 -8.93 1.29 7.09
N VAL A 152 -8.34 2.41 6.65
CA VAL A 152 -7.18 3.08 7.26
C VAL A 152 -7.57 4.48 7.72
N GLY A 153 -6.75 5.09 8.57
CA GLY A 153 -7.03 6.43 9.10
C GLY A 153 -7.18 7.48 8.01
N HIS A 154 -6.30 7.47 7.01
CA HIS A 154 -6.28 8.44 5.92
C HIS A 154 -5.87 7.73 4.61
N PRO A 155 -6.83 7.27 3.78
CA PRO A 155 -6.52 6.74 2.46
C PRO A 155 -5.70 7.74 1.64
N THR A 156 -4.56 7.30 1.09
CA THR A 156 -3.62 8.21 0.45
C THR A 156 -2.71 7.51 -0.55
N VAL A 157 -2.09 8.32 -1.42
CA VAL A 157 -0.94 7.93 -2.24
C VAL A 157 0.32 8.45 -1.56
N ILE A 158 1.30 7.58 -1.35
CA ILE A 158 2.54 7.85 -0.65
C ILE A 158 3.68 7.85 -1.65
N THR A 159 4.31 9.00 -1.86
CA THR A 159 5.56 9.10 -2.62
C THR A 159 6.73 8.63 -1.75
N VAL A 160 7.62 7.80 -2.31
CA VAL A 160 8.71 7.12 -1.60
C VAL A 160 10.08 7.58 -2.13
N PRO A 161 10.64 8.72 -1.66
CA PRO A 161 11.91 9.23 -2.17
C PRO A 161 13.11 8.32 -1.87
N SER A 162 13.02 7.49 -0.81
CA SER A 162 14.06 6.54 -0.41
C SER A 162 14.06 5.25 -1.22
N GLU A 163 13.11 5.10 -2.17
CA GLU A 163 12.91 3.91 -3.01
C GLU A 163 12.74 2.60 -2.23
N LYS A 164 12.46 2.70 -0.93
CA LYS A 164 12.25 1.56 -0.05
C LYS A 164 11.20 1.89 1.00
N ILE A 165 10.12 1.17 0.98
CA ILE A 165 9.06 1.26 1.96
C ILE A 165 8.53 -0.13 2.30
N THR A 166 8.30 -0.38 3.58
CA THR A 166 7.64 -1.61 4.03
C THR A 166 6.13 -1.43 4.03
N LEU A 167 5.39 -2.53 3.92
CA LEU A 167 3.93 -2.52 4.02
C LEU A 167 3.46 -1.86 5.34
N LEU A 168 4.12 -2.18 6.46
CA LEU A 168 3.79 -1.58 7.76
C LEU A 168 4.03 -0.07 7.79
N LYS A 169 5.15 0.39 7.19
CA LYS A 169 5.43 1.83 7.13
C LYS A 169 4.40 2.56 6.26
N ALA A 170 3.97 1.96 5.16
CA ALA A 170 2.93 2.54 4.30
C ALA A 170 1.59 2.64 5.04
N ILE A 171 1.18 1.58 5.75
CA ILE A 171 -0.03 1.58 6.59
C ILE A 171 0.08 2.62 7.70
N GLY A 172 1.23 2.72 8.38
CA GLY A 172 1.46 3.73 9.42
C GLY A 172 1.36 5.16 8.89
N LEU A 173 1.89 5.44 7.68
CA LEU A 173 1.76 6.75 7.02
C LEU A 173 0.32 7.06 6.60
N ALA A 174 -0.48 6.04 6.31
CA ALA A 174 -1.91 6.15 6.05
C ALA A 174 -2.77 6.26 7.34
N GLY A 175 -2.15 6.46 8.52
CA GLY A 175 -2.84 6.63 9.80
C GLY A 175 -3.31 5.35 10.46
N ASP A 176 -2.64 4.24 10.14
CA ASP A 176 -2.90 2.88 10.64
C ASP A 176 -4.25 2.27 10.18
N ILE A 177 -4.40 0.97 10.40
CA ILE A 177 -5.66 0.25 10.17
C ILE A 177 -6.64 0.61 11.28
N THR A 178 -7.85 1.05 10.89
CA THR A 178 -8.89 1.39 11.88
C THR A 178 -9.33 0.15 12.67
N VAL A 179 -10.06 0.36 13.77
CA VAL A 179 -10.64 -0.74 14.56
C VAL A 179 -11.62 -1.63 13.77
N TYR A 180 -12.06 -1.13 12.64
CA TYR A 180 -12.96 -1.84 11.73
C TYR A 180 -12.25 -2.53 10.55
N GLY A 181 -10.94 -2.30 10.37
CA GLY A 181 -10.17 -2.92 9.30
C GLY A 181 -9.71 -4.33 9.68
N LEU A 182 -9.65 -5.20 8.67
CA LEU A 182 -9.20 -6.58 8.83
C LEU A 182 -7.68 -6.64 8.72
N LYS A 183 -6.98 -6.82 9.86
CA LYS A 183 -5.53 -7.00 9.90
C LYS A 183 -5.07 -8.37 9.40
N ASP A 184 -5.93 -9.36 9.51
CA ASP A 184 -5.69 -10.73 9.03
C ASP A 184 -5.97 -10.92 7.53
N ASN A 185 -6.44 -9.86 6.83
CA ASN A 185 -6.81 -9.94 5.42
C ASN A 185 -6.55 -8.62 4.68
N VAL A 186 -5.29 -8.21 4.63
CA VAL A 186 -4.86 -7.04 3.86
C VAL A 186 -4.56 -7.47 2.43
N LEU A 187 -5.24 -6.89 1.45
CA LEU A 187 -5.06 -7.20 0.05
C LEU A 187 -3.97 -6.31 -0.56
N LEU A 188 -2.90 -6.93 -1.04
CA LEU A 188 -1.90 -6.28 -1.88
C LEU A 188 -2.21 -6.56 -3.35
N ILE A 189 -2.28 -5.52 -4.15
CA ILE A 189 -2.42 -5.58 -5.60
C ILE A 189 -1.13 -5.06 -6.21
N ARG A 190 -0.46 -5.89 -7.00
CA ARG A 190 0.81 -5.60 -7.67
C ARG A 190 0.69 -5.89 -9.16
N GLU A 191 1.23 -5.02 -9.98
CA GLU A 191 1.34 -5.27 -11.40
C GLU A 191 2.79 -5.57 -11.77
N GLU A 192 3.04 -6.74 -12.35
CA GLU A 192 4.36 -7.15 -12.85
C GLU A 192 4.22 -7.59 -14.31
N ASN A 193 5.00 -6.96 -15.19
CA ASN A 193 4.98 -7.27 -16.64
C ASN A 193 3.57 -7.21 -17.27
N GLY A 194 2.75 -6.23 -16.85
CA GLY A 194 1.37 -6.07 -17.34
C GLY A 194 0.37 -7.06 -16.76
N VAL A 195 0.78 -7.94 -15.85
CA VAL A 195 -0.10 -8.89 -15.16
C VAL A 195 -0.37 -8.41 -13.74
N LYS A 196 -1.65 -8.22 -13.42
CA LYS A 196 -2.07 -7.87 -12.04
C LYS A 196 -2.17 -9.12 -11.19
N GLN A 197 -1.44 -9.10 -10.10
CA GLN A 197 -1.44 -10.14 -9.07
C GLN A 197 -2.03 -9.59 -7.78
N THR A 198 -2.86 -10.40 -7.12
CA THR A 198 -3.42 -10.08 -5.81
C THR A 198 -2.92 -11.06 -4.77
N ARG A 199 -2.60 -10.57 -3.56
CA ARG A 199 -2.15 -11.37 -2.44
C ARG A 199 -2.82 -10.90 -1.16
N HIS A 200 -3.42 -11.83 -0.44
CA HIS A 200 -3.90 -11.58 0.92
C HIS A 200 -2.75 -11.76 1.90
N ILE A 201 -2.56 -10.78 2.75
CA ILE A 201 -1.48 -10.71 3.73
C ILE A 201 -2.10 -10.67 5.13
N ASP A 202 -1.66 -11.58 5.98
CA ASP A 202 -2.04 -11.61 7.39
C ASP A 202 -1.01 -10.84 8.22
N LEU A 203 -1.41 -9.71 8.77
CA LEU A 203 -0.58 -8.88 9.64
C LEU A 203 -0.73 -9.26 11.12
N THR A 204 -1.55 -10.24 11.46
CA THR A 204 -1.66 -10.77 12.82
C THR A 204 -0.62 -11.84 13.12
N SER A 205 0.02 -12.39 12.06
CA SER A 205 1.07 -13.39 12.14
C SER A 205 2.47 -12.81 11.96
N SER A 206 3.41 -13.30 12.74
CA SER A 206 4.84 -12.98 12.64
C SER A 206 5.51 -13.52 11.36
N ASP A 207 4.88 -14.46 10.66
CA ASP A 207 5.37 -14.99 9.38
C ASP A 207 5.51 -13.90 8.31
N PHE A 208 4.75 -12.81 8.46
CA PHE A 208 4.84 -11.65 7.60
C PHE A 208 6.26 -11.08 7.48
N PHE A 209 7.09 -11.15 8.54
CA PHE A 209 8.46 -10.64 8.51
C PHE A 209 9.37 -11.37 7.49
N ASN A 210 9.01 -12.61 7.14
CA ASN A 210 9.71 -13.41 6.13
C ASN A 210 9.03 -13.36 4.75
N SER A 211 7.93 -12.64 4.62
CA SER A 211 7.16 -12.55 3.38
C SER A 211 7.94 -11.80 2.28
N PRO A 212 7.86 -12.23 1.02
CA PRO A 212 8.38 -11.47 -0.12
C PRO A 212 7.63 -10.12 -0.29
N TYR A 213 6.44 -9.99 0.28
CA TYR A 213 5.61 -8.79 0.25
C TYR A 213 5.84 -7.84 1.43
N TYR A 214 6.88 -8.08 2.24
CA TYR A 214 7.29 -7.20 3.33
C TYR A 214 7.66 -5.80 2.82
N ASN A 215 8.42 -5.71 1.71
CA ASN A 215 8.71 -4.47 1.01
C ASN A 215 7.73 -4.29 -0.15
N LEU A 216 7.21 -3.08 -0.27
CA LEU A 216 6.38 -2.69 -1.40
C LEU A 216 7.23 -2.30 -2.60
N GLN A 217 6.66 -2.45 -3.78
CA GLN A 217 7.21 -2.04 -5.07
C GLN A 217 6.50 -0.78 -5.58
N PRO A 218 7.06 -0.06 -6.56
CA PRO A 218 6.37 1.06 -7.20
C PRO A 218 5.00 0.66 -7.75
N ASN A 219 4.01 1.52 -7.55
CA ASN A 219 2.61 1.34 -7.97
C ASN A 219 1.84 0.23 -7.24
N ASP A 220 2.38 -0.35 -6.16
CA ASP A 220 1.61 -1.27 -5.32
C ASP A 220 0.40 -0.57 -4.72
N VAL A 221 -0.72 -1.29 -4.69
CA VAL A 221 -1.94 -0.84 -4.01
C VAL A 221 -2.21 -1.77 -2.82
N VAL A 222 -2.27 -1.16 -1.64
CA VAL A 222 -2.62 -1.83 -0.39
C VAL A 222 -4.07 -1.49 -0.05
N TYR A 223 -4.92 -2.50 -0.03
CA TYR A 223 -6.33 -2.34 0.31
C TYR A 223 -6.64 -3.06 1.62
N VAL A 224 -7.11 -2.31 2.60
CA VAL A 224 -7.55 -2.83 3.90
C VAL A 224 -9.06 -3.03 3.86
N GLU A 225 -9.49 -4.27 3.94
CA GLU A 225 -10.90 -4.63 3.89
C GLU A 225 -11.64 -4.22 5.18
N PRO A 226 -12.88 -3.72 5.07
CA PRO A 226 -13.72 -3.45 6.23
C PRO A 226 -14.23 -4.76 6.85
N SER A 227 -14.33 -4.79 8.17
CA SER A 227 -14.93 -5.90 8.90
C SER A 227 -16.43 -5.99 8.65
N ARG A 228 -16.99 -7.19 8.86
CA ARG A 228 -18.44 -7.41 8.76
C ARG A 228 -19.25 -6.53 9.72
N SER A 229 -18.69 -6.19 10.88
CA SER A 229 -19.32 -5.28 11.83
C SER A 229 -19.49 -3.87 11.29
N LYS A 230 -18.49 -3.35 10.54
CA LYS A 230 -18.58 -2.06 9.86
C LYS A 230 -19.69 -2.06 8.81
N ILE A 231 -19.72 -3.10 7.99
CA ILE A 231 -20.74 -3.26 6.94
C ILE A 231 -22.14 -3.39 7.58
N ALA A 232 -22.26 -4.19 8.65
CA ALA A 232 -23.52 -4.35 9.36
C ALA A 232 -23.99 -3.04 10.01
N SER A 233 -23.10 -2.26 10.62
CA SER A 233 -23.45 -0.97 11.25
C SER A 233 -23.96 0.06 10.23
N ALA A 234 -23.50 -0.01 8.98
CA ALA A 234 -24.00 0.82 7.89
C ALA A 234 -25.32 0.34 7.30
N SER A 235 -25.78 -0.86 7.69
CA SER A 235 -27.02 -1.46 7.20
C SER A 235 -28.24 -0.78 7.85
N ARG A 236 -29.25 -0.45 7.03
CA ARG A 236 -30.53 0.12 7.49
C ARG A 236 -31.21 -0.73 8.56
N SER A 237 -31.12 -2.05 8.49
CA SER A 237 -31.76 -2.96 9.45
C SER A 237 -31.27 -2.77 10.88
N VAL A 238 -29.98 -2.52 11.08
CA VAL A 238 -29.39 -2.27 12.41
C VAL A 238 -29.83 -0.90 12.96
N GLN A 239 -30.05 0.09 12.11
CA GLN A 239 -30.50 1.42 12.51
C GLN A 239 -31.96 1.42 13.02
N TRP A 240 -32.81 0.48 12.56
CA TRP A 240 -34.20 0.35 12.99
C TRP A 240 -34.37 -0.46 14.29
N LEU A 241 -33.38 -1.24 14.69
CA LEU A 241 -33.43 -2.05 15.92
C LEU A 241 -33.81 -1.24 17.19
N PRO A 242 -33.16 -0.08 17.46
CA PRO A 242 -33.53 0.73 18.63
C PRO A 242 -34.99 1.25 18.57
N VAL A 243 -35.47 1.59 17.37
CA VAL A 243 -36.84 2.06 17.18
C VAL A 243 -37.83 0.96 17.43
N ILE A 244 -37.57 -0.27 17.00
CA ILE A 244 -38.43 -1.45 17.26
C ILE A 244 -38.44 -1.75 18.75
N PHE A 245 -37.33 -1.74 19.44
CA PHE A 245 -37.24 -1.98 20.88
C PHE A 245 -37.96 -0.88 21.69
N SER A 246 -37.85 0.38 21.29
CA SER A 246 -38.57 1.49 21.96
C SER A 246 -40.07 1.37 21.76
N ALA A 247 -40.54 1.01 20.57
CA ALA A 247 -41.95 0.78 20.29
C ALA A 247 -42.50 -0.41 21.12
N LEU A 248 -41.73 -1.51 21.22
CA LEU A 248 -42.12 -2.68 22.00
C LEU A 248 -42.20 -2.37 23.51
N SER A 249 -41.25 -1.57 24.03
CA SER A 249 -41.26 -1.14 25.41
C SER A 249 -42.43 -0.22 25.72
N ALA A 250 -42.77 0.71 24.83
CA ALA A 250 -43.95 1.57 24.98
C ALA A 250 -45.25 0.74 24.98
N LEU A 251 -45.34 -0.24 24.09
CA LEU A 251 -46.50 -1.14 24.01
C LEU A 251 -46.67 -1.94 25.31
N THR A 252 -45.59 -2.44 25.90
CA THR A 252 -45.66 -3.17 27.19
C THR A 252 -46.12 -2.28 28.37
N VAL A 253 -45.68 -1.01 28.38
CA VAL A 253 -46.12 -0.03 29.39
C VAL A 253 -47.61 0.27 29.21
N ILE A 254 -48.10 0.51 28.01
CA ILE A 254 -49.50 0.77 27.71
C ILE A 254 -50.39 -0.42 28.14
N LEU A 255 -49.97 -1.64 27.77
CA LEU A 255 -50.72 -2.87 28.14
C LEU A 255 -50.75 -3.11 29.65
N THR A 256 -49.73 -2.68 30.40
CA THR A 256 -49.74 -2.76 31.87
C THR A 256 -50.66 -1.71 32.51
N TYR A 257 -50.76 -0.52 31.86
CA TYR A 257 -51.64 0.56 32.40
C TYR A 257 -53.12 0.34 32.07
N VAL A 258 -53.42 -0.20 30.88
CA VAL A 258 -54.84 -0.45 30.45
C VAL A 258 -55.44 -1.66 31.17
N LYS A 259 -54.65 -2.51 31.83
CA LYS A 259 -55.11 -3.68 32.59
C LYS A 259 -55.40 -3.38 34.06
N PHE A 260 -55.28 -2.11 34.47
CA PHE A 260 -55.73 -1.57 35.74
C PHE A 260 -56.92 -0.63 35.50
#